data_8fdbe42d50205633fa2b4860009bc433
#
_entry.id   8fdbe42d50205633fa2b4860009bc433
#
_cell.length_a   1.000
_cell.length_b   1.000
_cell.length_c   1.000
_cell.angle_alpha   90.00
_cell.angle_beta   90.00
_cell.angle_gamma   90.00
#
_symmetry.space_group_name_H-M   'P 1'
#
loop_
_entity.id
_entity.type
_entity.pdbx_description
1 polymer ?
#
loop_
_entity_poly.entity_id
_entity_poly.type
_entity_poly.pdbx_seq_one_letter_code
_entity_poly.pdbx_strand_id
1 'polypeptide(L)'
;MIQPINTNDIKECVDVIKESFLTVANEFGFTTENAPRFTAFAITEQRLSWQLNNENRPMYAYFVEENIVGYYSLSLLKNNECELNNLCVLPQFRHQGIGEKLLLHSFQSAKNLGCLKMNIGIVEENQTLKKWYESFGFKHIKTQKFDFFPFTCGYMELILL
;
A
#
# COMPACT_ATOMS: atom_id res chain seq x y z
N MET A 1 3.01 10.08 -13.93
CA MET A 1 4.47 10.07 -13.63
C MET A 1 4.67 9.72 -12.16
N ILE A 2 5.56 8.78 -11.88
CA ILE A 2 5.85 8.36 -10.50
C ILE A 2 7.08 9.12 -10.00
N GLN A 3 6.96 9.75 -8.83
CA GLN A 3 8.04 10.52 -8.22
C GLN A 3 8.09 10.28 -6.72
N PRO A 4 9.28 10.38 -6.10
CA PRO A 4 9.36 10.40 -4.64
C PRO A 4 8.59 11.62 -4.10
N ILE A 5 7.92 11.43 -2.96
CA ILE A 5 7.20 12.52 -2.32
C ILE A 5 8.13 13.37 -1.47
N ASN A 6 7.70 14.60 -1.21
CA ASN A 6 8.37 15.51 -0.28
C ASN A 6 7.36 15.98 0.79
N THR A 7 7.85 16.81 1.71
CA THR A 7 7.04 17.30 2.84
C THR A 7 5.75 17.99 2.39
N ASN A 8 5.77 18.69 1.27
CA ASN A 8 4.61 19.42 0.76
C ASN A 8 3.53 18.48 0.21
N ASP A 9 3.88 17.24 -0.09
CA ASP A 9 2.95 16.26 -0.66
C ASP A 9 2.19 15.46 0.41
N ILE A 10 2.57 15.56 1.67
CA ILE A 10 2.05 14.73 2.76
C ILE A 10 0.53 14.80 2.86
N LYS A 11 -0.04 16.01 2.90
CA LYS A 11 -1.48 16.18 3.06
C LYS A 11 -2.26 15.52 1.93
N GLU A 12 -1.83 15.74 0.70
CA GLU A 12 -2.49 15.16 -0.48
C GLU A 12 -2.34 13.64 -0.50
N CYS A 13 -1.17 13.11 -0.12
CA CYS A 13 -0.97 11.66 0.01
C CYS A 13 -1.93 11.04 1.03
N VAL A 14 -2.10 11.68 2.19
CA VAL A 14 -3.04 11.18 3.21
C VAL A 14 -4.46 11.15 2.67
N ASP A 15 -4.89 12.20 1.97
CA ASP A 15 -6.22 12.27 1.37
C ASP A 15 -6.42 11.16 0.33
N VAL A 16 -5.42 10.91 -0.51
CA VAL A 16 -5.45 9.85 -1.53
C VAL A 16 -5.53 8.47 -0.87
N ILE A 17 -4.73 8.21 0.16
CA ILE A 17 -4.75 6.95 0.90
C ILE A 17 -6.12 6.72 1.54
N LYS A 18 -6.64 7.73 2.25
CA LYS A 18 -7.96 7.64 2.90
C LYS A 18 -9.06 7.34 1.89
N GLU A 19 -9.17 8.15 0.85
CA GLU A 19 -10.21 7.99 -0.15
C GLU A 19 -10.14 6.62 -0.83
N SER A 20 -8.94 6.18 -1.15
CA SER A 20 -8.72 4.89 -1.81
C SER A 20 -9.14 3.72 -0.92
N PHE A 21 -8.74 3.72 0.34
CA PHE A 21 -9.06 2.62 1.27
C PHE A 21 -10.49 2.69 1.82
N LEU A 22 -11.15 3.84 1.76
CA LEU A 22 -12.57 3.95 2.11
C LEU A 22 -13.46 3.10 1.21
N THR A 23 -13.08 2.88 -0.04
CA THR A 23 -13.84 1.99 -0.93
C THR A 23 -13.83 0.57 -0.43
N VAL A 24 -12.71 0.10 0.12
CA VAL A 24 -12.59 -1.23 0.75
C VAL A 24 -13.43 -1.27 2.03
N ALA A 25 -13.31 -0.24 2.87
CA ALA A 25 -14.10 -0.16 4.11
C ALA A 25 -15.60 -0.22 3.81
N ASN A 26 -16.07 0.51 2.82
CA ASN A 26 -17.47 0.52 2.43
C ASN A 26 -17.94 -0.83 1.89
N GLU A 27 -17.11 -1.48 1.08
CA GLU A 27 -17.42 -2.79 0.51
C GLU A 27 -17.55 -3.88 1.58
N PHE A 28 -16.65 -3.88 2.58
CA PHE A 28 -16.59 -4.93 3.61
C PHE A 28 -17.22 -4.52 4.94
N GLY A 29 -17.81 -3.34 5.02
CA GLY A 29 -18.50 -2.90 6.24
C GLY A 29 -17.58 -2.49 7.38
N PHE A 30 -16.38 -2.00 7.09
CA PHE A 30 -15.46 -1.49 8.12
C PHE A 30 -15.84 -0.07 8.50
N THR A 31 -15.80 0.21 9.81
CA THR A 31 -16.11 1.52 10.38
C THR A 31 -15.03 1.92 11.39
N THR A 32 -15.08 3.17 11.83
CA THR A 32 -14.19 3.67 12.89
C THR A 32 -14.42 2.93 14.21
N GLU A 33 -15.58 2.30 14.39
CA GLU A 33 -15.92 1.56 15.60
C GLU A 33 -15.38 0.14 15.56
N ASN A 34 -15.59 -0.58 14.44
CA ASN A 34 -15.19 -1.99 14.35
C ASN A 34 -13.78 -2.20 13.82
N ALA A 35 -13.19 -1.21 13.15
CA ALA A 35 -11.86 -1.30 12.53
C ALA A 35 -11.07 0.01 12.67
N PRO A 36 -10.87 0.54 13.89
CA PRO A 36 -10.21 1.84 14.06
C PRO A 36 -8.75 1.83 13.55
N ARG A 37 -8.12 0.67 13.46
CA ARG A 37 -6.74 0.53 12.96
C ARG A 37 -6.66 0.31 11.46
N PHE A 38 -7.80 0.18 10.77
CA PHE A 38 -7.79 0.03 9.31
C PHE A 38 -7.22 1.30 8.66
N THR A 39 -6.46 1.13 7.58
CA THR A 39 -5.70 2.21 6.93
C THR A 39 -6.53 3.47 6.69
N ALA A 40 -7.75 3.34 6.18
CA ALA A 40 -8.60 4.49 5.89
C ALA A 40 -8.88 5.36 7.12
N PHE A 41 -8.86 4.77 8.32
CA PHE A 41 -9.17 5.45 9.58
C PHE A 41 -7.94 5.77 10.42
N ALA A 42 -6.85 5.01 10.24
CA ALA A 42 -5.65 5.13 11.04
C ALA A 42 -4.60 6.07 10.47
N ILE A 43 -4.60 6.31 9.15
CA ILE A 43 -3.60 7.15 8.51
C ILE A 43 -3.75 8.61 8.92
N THR A 44 -2.63 9.27 9.21
CA THR A 44 -2.59 10.70 9.57
C THR A 44 -1.41 11.38 8.89
N GLU A 45 -1.48 12.70 8.76
CA GLU A 45 -0.36 13.49 8.25
C GLU A 45 0.88 13.34 9.15
N GLN A 46 0.66 13.31 10.46
CA GLN A 46 1.74 13.15 11.44
C GLN A 46 2.47 11.82 11.25
N ARG A 47 1.73 10.74 11.06
CA ARG A 47 2.32 9.40 10.84
C ARG A 47 3.10 9.34 9.54
N LEU A 48 2.52 9.85 8.45
CA LEU A 48 3.18 9.83 7.15
C LEU A 48 4.44 10.70 7.16
N SER A 49 4.35 11.86 7.79
CA SER A 49 5.49 12.77 7.95
C SER A 49 6.62 12.12 8.77
N TRP A 50 6.28 11.40 9.83
CA TRP A 50 7.25 10.65 10.62
C TRP A 50 7.96 9.60 9.76
N GLN A 51 7.20 8.84 8.96
CA GLN A 51 7.76 7.82 8.07
C GLN A 51 8.73 8.43 7.06
N LEU A 52 8.38 9.57 6.48
CA LEU A 52 9.22 10.26 5.51
C LEU A 52 10.52 10.77 6.12
N ASN A 53 10.44 11.39 7.30
CA ASN A 53 11.56 12.11 7.89
C ASN A 53 12.46 11.27 8.80
N ASN A 54 11.94 10.19 9.38
CA ASN A 54 12.65 9.43 10.42
C ASN A 54 12.92 7.97 10.09
N GLU A 55 12.15 7.38 9.17
CA GLU A 55 12.31 5.95 8.83
C GLU A 55 13.11 5.72 7.54
N ASN A 56 13.48 6.78 6.82
CA ASN A 56 14.08 6.69 5.48
C ASN A 56 13.29 5.76 4.55
N ARG A 57 11.97 5.75 4.73
CA ARG A 57 11.09 4.88 3.97
C ARG A 57 10.95 5.41 2.55
N PRO A 58 11.21 4.59 1.51
CA PRO A 58 10.89 4.99 0.14
C PRO A 58 9.39 5.20 0.00
N MET A 59 8.99 6.41 -0.39
CA MET A 59 7.59 6.82 -0.52
C MET A 59 7.41 7.50 -1.87
N TYR A 60 6.48 6.98 -2.68
CA TYR A 60 6.26 7.44 -4.04
C TYR A 60 4.81 7.73 -4.32
N ALA A 61 4.57 8.71 -5.17
CA ALA A 61 3.23 9.06 -5.64
C ALA A 61 3.17 9.04 -7.17
N TYR A 62 1.99 8.74 -7.68
CA TYR A 62 1.68 8.86 -9.09
C TYR A 62 0.98 10.19 -9.33
N PHE A 63 1.58 11.02 -10.18
CA PHE A 63 1.06 12.34 -10.50
C PHE A 63 0.39 12.34 -11.87
N VAL A 64 -0.80 12.90 -11.94
CA VAL A 64 -1.46 13.30 -13.18
C VAL A 64 -1.50 14.82 -13.17
N GLU A 65 -0.74 15.44 -14.06
CA GLU A 65 -0.45 16.86 -14.01
C GLU A 65 0.22 17.17 -12.66
N GLU A 66 -0.38 18.02 -11.83
CA GLU A 66 0.16 18.38 -10.51
C GLU A 66 -0.56 17.66 -9.36
N ASN A 67 -1.52 16.77 -9.68
CA ASN A 67 -2.34 16.10 -8.67
C ASN A 67 -1.86 14.69 -8.41
N ILE A 68 -1.87 14.30 -7.14
CA ILE A 68 -1.56 12.93 -6.72
C ILE A 68 -2.82 12.07 -6.86
N VAL A 69 -2.70 10.95 -7.56
CA VAL A 69 -3.82 10.02 -7.78
C VAL A 69 -3.51 8.60 -7.32
N GLY A 70 -2.28 8.32 -6.94
CA GLY A 70 -1.86 7.02 -6.45
C GLY A 70 -0.63 7.13 -5.56
N TYR A 71 -0.36 6.08 -4.79
CA TYR A 71 0.70 6.10 -3.78
C TYR A 71 1.17 4.68 -3.46
N TYR A 72 2.42 4.54 -3.06
CA TYR A 72 2.93 3.39 -2.34
C TYR A 72 4.14 3.78 -1.50
N SER A 73 4.46 2.94 -0.51
CA SER A 73 5.73 3.04 0.19
C SER A 73 6.30 1.64 0.46
N LEU A 74 7.59 1.59 0.79
CA LEU A 74 8.29 0.35 1.13
C LEU A 74 8.84 0.46 2.55
N SER A 75 8.58 -0.56 3.36
CA SER A 75 9.30 -0.75 4.62
C SER A 75 10.48 -1.69 4.36
N LEU A 76 11.68 -1.24 4.70
CA LEU A 76 12.86 -2.09 4.57
C LEU A 76 12.97 -2.96 5.81
N LEU A 77 13.00 -4.27 5.62
CA LEU A 77 13.04 -5.27 6.68
C LEU A 77 14.43 -5.90 6.76
N LYS A 78 14.61 -6.77 7.74
CA LYS A 78 15.85 -7.55 7.87
C LYS A 78 15.95 -8.59 6.74
N ASN A 79 17.14 -9.14 6.53
CA ASN A 79 17.41 -10.23 5.58
C ASN A 79 17.14 -9.87 4.12
N ASN A 80 17.35 -8.60 3.75
CA ASN A 80 17.13 -8.11 2.38
C ASN A 80 15.68 -8.30 1.91
N GLU A 81 14.74 -8.11 2.82
CA GLU A 81 13.32 -8.14 2.51
C GLU A 81 12.72 -6.74 2.62
N CYS A 82 11.61 -6.52 1.96
CA CYS A 82 10.82 -5.31 2.10
C CYS A 82 9.34 -5.66 2.18
N GLU A 83 8.56 -4.71 2.67
CA GLU A 83 7.11 -4.79 2.67
C GLU A 83 6.55 -3.65 1.83
N LEU A 84 5.66 -3.96 0.91
CA LEU A 84 4.91 -2.97 0.15
C LEU A 84 3.72 -2.50 0.99
N ASN A 85 3.65 -1.19 1.22
CA ASN A 85 2.62 -0.60 2.07
C ASN A 85 1.75 0.37 1.30
N ASN A 86 0.46 0.30 1.56
CA ASN A 86 -0.54 1.29 1.15
C ASN A 86 -0.56 1.59 -0.35
N LEU A 87 -0.27 0.59 -1.18
CA LEU A 87 -0.43 0.74 -2.62
C LEU A 87 -1.90 1.04 -2.92
N CYS A 88 -2.14 2.16 -3.53
CA CYS A 88 -3.52 2.60 -3.79
C CYS A 88 -3.60 3.54 -4.98
N VAL A 89 -4.80 3.60 -5.56
CA VAL A 89 -5.16 4.52 -6.65
C VAL A 89 -6.53 5.06 -6.33
N LEU A 90 -6.72 6.37 -6.50
CA LEU A 90 -8.04 6.99 -6.34
C LEU A 90 -9.08 6.26 -7.19
N PRO A 91 -10.31 6.06 -6.68
CA PRO A 91 -11.32 5.28 -7.39
C PRO A 91 -11.57 5.74 -8.82
N GLN A 92 -11.62 7.05 -9.05
CA GLN A 92 -11.89 7.62 -10.37
C GLN A 92 -10.75 7.46 -11.37
N PHE A 93 -9.57 7.02 -10.91
CA PHE A 93 -8.41 6.76 -11.76
C PHE A 93 -8.07 5.29 -11.91
N ARG A 94 -8.90 4.40 -11.36
CA ARG A 94 -8.71 2.94 -11.47
C ARG A 94 -9.01 2.44 -12.88
N HIS A 95 -8.53 1.21 -13.15
CA HIS A 95 -8.70 0.54 -14.45
C HIS A 95 -8.04 1.27 -15.63
N GLN A 96 -7.00 2.05 -15.34
CA GLN A 96 -6.21 2.78 -16.33
C GLN A 96 -4.74 2.36 -16.31
N GLY A 97 -4.41 1.29 -15.58
CA GLY A 97 -3.05 0.76 -15.48
C GLY A 97 -2.16 1.47 -14.47
N ILE A 98 -2.66 2.42 -13.70
CA ILE A 98 -1.86 3.17 -12.72
C ILE A 98 -1.38 2.26 -11.58
N GLY A 99 -2.26 1.40 -11.06
CA GLY A 99 -1.89 0.44 -10.01
C GLY A 99 -0.79 -0.50 -10.46
N GLU A 100 -0.86 -1.02 -11.68
CA GLU A 100 0.19 -1.85 -12.25
C GLU A 100 1.52 -1.09 -12.37
N LYS A 101 1.48 0.14 -12.87
CA LYS A 101 2.70 0.97 -12.98
C LYS A 101 3.35 1.21 -11.63
N LEU A 102 2.56 1.50 -10.61
CA LEU A 102 3.07 1.68 -9.25
C LEU A 102 3.66 0.39 -8.71
N LEU A 103 3.00 -0.74 -8.92
CA LEU A 103 3.50 -2.05 -8.48
C LEU A 103 4.83 -2.40 -9.14
N LEU A 104 4.93 -2.26 -10.47
CA LEU A 104 6.16 -2.54 -11.20
C LEU A 104 7.28 -1.58 -10.78
N HIS A 105 6.96 -0.32 -10.54
CA HIS A 105 7.93 0.64 -10.01
C HIS A 105 8.43 0.22 -8.63
N SER A 106 7.54 -0.30 -7.78
CA SER A 106 7.93 -0.79 -6.45
C SER A 106 8.90 -1.97 -6.54
N PHE A 107 8.72 -2.87 -7.51
CA PHE A 107 9.66 -3.98 -7.74
C PHE A 107 11.05 -3.46 -8.10
N GLN A 108 11.11 -2.51 -9.01
CA GLN A 108 12.39 -1.95 -9.42
C GLN A 108 13.05 -1.18 -8.27
N SER A 109 12.28 -0.42 -7.53
CA SER A 109 12.76 0.33 -6.37
C SER A 109 13.33 -0.61 -5.31
N ALA A 110 12.62 -1.69 -5.00
CA ALA A 110 13.06 -2.69 -4.04
C ALA A 110 14.35 -3.39 -4.49
N LYS A 111 14.44 -3.76 -5.77
CA LYS A 111 15.66 -4.36 -6.34
C LYS A 111 16.86 -3.42 -6.24
N ASN A 112 16.66 -2.15 -6.56
CA ASN A 112 17.71 -1.13 -6.47
C ASN A 112 18.23 -0.94 -5.04
N LEU A 113 17.40 -1.26 -4.04
CA LEU A 113 17.76 -1.21 -2.63
C LEU A 113 18.35 -2.53 -2.10
N GLY A 114 18.52 -3.50 -2.97
CA GLY A 114 19.10 -4.80 -2.62
C GLY A 114 18.11 -5.79 -2.02
N CYS A 115 16.80 -5.52 -2.11
CA CYS A 115 15.79 -6.44 -1.60
C CYS A 115 15.65 -7.66 -2.51
N LEU A 116 15.56 -8.83 -1.90
CA LEU A 116 15.42 -10.11 -2.60
C LEU A 116 13.98 -10.65 -2.53
N LYS A 117 13.18 -10.13 -1.60
CA LYS A 117 11.81 -10.58 -1.40
C LYS A 117 10.94 -9.41 -0.97
N MET A 118 9.72 -9.36 -1.51
CA MET A 118 8.71 -8.37 -1.15
C MET A 118 7.53 -9.07 -0.49
N ASN A 119 7.13 -8.55 0.67
CA ASN A 119 5.98 -9.03 1.43
C ASN A 119 4.82 -8.04 1.30
N ILE A 120 3.59 -8.54 1.33
CA ILE A 120 2.38 -7.72 1.43
C ILE A 120 1.41 -8.31 2.43
N GLY A 121 0.61 -7.43 3.04
CA GLY A 121 -0.55 -7.81 3.85
C GLY A 121 -1.82 -7.34 3.16
N ILE A 122 -2.83 -8.18 3.12
CA ILE A 122 -4.12 -7.88 2.49
C ILE A 122 -5.27 -8.22 3.43
N VAL A 123 -6.44 -7.67 3.16
CA VAL A 123 -7.69 -8.17 3.70
C VAL A 123 -7.97 -9.50 2.99
N GLU A 124 -7.89 -10.62 3.69
CA GLU A 124 -8.01 -11.96 3.09
C GLU A 124 -9.32 -12.13 2.33
N GLU A 125 -10.39 -11.54 2.84
CA GLU A 125 -11.71 -11.59 2.24
C GLU A 125 -11.82 -10.84 0.91
N ASN A 126 -10.84 -9.98 0.61
CA ASN A 126 -10.78 -9.25 -0.66
C ASN A 126 -10.16 -10.12 -1.75
N GLN A 127 -10.97 -11.02 -2.29
CA GLN A 127 -10.54 -12.01 -3.28
C GLN A 127 -10.09 -11.38 -4.60
N THR A 128 -10.70 -10.29 -4.99
CA THR A 128 -10.33 -9.55 -6.21
C THR A 128 -8.89 -9.03 -6.12
N LEU A 129 -8.56 -8.43 -4.99
CA LEU A 129 -7.21 -7.91 -4.76
C LEU A 129 -6.19 -9.04 -4.66
N LYS A 130 -6.53 -10.12 -3.96
CA LYS A 130 -5.67 -11.29 -3.83
C LYS A 130 -5.30 -11.88 -5.20
N LYS A 131 -6.29 -12.07 -6.07
CA LYS A 131 -6.08 -12.57 -7.43
C LYS A 131 -5.22 -11.62 -8.26
N TRP A 132 -5.42 -10.33 -8.07
CA TRP A 132 -4.61 -9.32 -8.77
C TRP A 132 -3.13 -9.45 -8.41
N TYR A 133 -2.80 -9.56 -7.11
CA TYR A 133 -1.42 -9.78 -6.69
C TYR A 133 -0.88 -11.12 -7.17
N GLU A 134 -1.69 -12.18 -7.13
CA GLU A 134 -1.28 -13.49 -7.64
C GLU A 134 -0.92 -13.43 -9.12
N SER A 135 -1.62 -12.61 -9.91
CA SER A 135 -1.31 -12.43 -11.33
C SER A 135 0.06 -11.81 -11.60
N PHE A 136 0.66 -11.16 -10.61
CA PHE A 136 2.02 -10.61 -10.69
C PHE A 136 3.07 -11.52 -10.05
N GLY A 137 2.68 -12.71 -9.61
CA GLY A 137 3.60 -13.71 -9.10
C GLY A 137 3.66 -13.82 -7.58
N PHE A 138 2.89 -13.02 -6.85
CA PHE A 138 2.81 -13.16 -5.40
C PHE A 138 2.20 -14.50 -5.03
N LYS A 139 2.74 -15.13 -3.98
CA LYS A 139 2.24 -16.38 -3.44
C LYS A 139 1.66 -16.17 -2.05
N HIS A 140 0.50 -16.73 -1.82
CA HIS A 140 -0.14 -16.70 -0.51
C HIS A 140 0.62 -17.57 0.48
N ILE A 141 0.95 -17.01 1.65
CA ILE A 141 1.79 -17.70 2.65
C ILE A 141 0.97 -18.15 3.84
N LYS A 142 0.18 -17.26 4.43
CA LYS A 142 -0.57 -17.56 5.64
C LYS A 142 -1.67 -16.54 5.87
N THR A 143 -2.54 -16.83 6.84
CA THR A 143 -3.53 -15.89 7.36
C THR A 143 -3.34 -15.72 8.85
N GLN A 144 -3.84 -14.61 9.38
CA GLN A 144 -3.86 -14.35 10.81
C GLN A 144 -5.07 -13.49 11.15
N LYS A 145 -5.83 -13.91 12.19
CA LYS A 145 -6.96 -13.13 12.70
C LYS A 145 -6.53 -12.42 13.98
N PHE A 146 -6.62 -11.08 13.94
CA PHE A 146 -6.36 -10.24 15.13
C PHE A 146 -7.68 -9.81 15.75
N ASP A 147 -7.72 -9.70 17.06
CA ASP A 147 -8.93 -9.30 17.79
C ASP A 147 -9.39 -7.88 17.44
N PHE A 148 -8.44 -7.00 17.07
CA PHE A 148 -8.74 -5.61 16.74
C PHE A 148 -9.19 -5.39 15.29
N PHE A 149 -9.23 -6.44 14.45
CA PHE A 149 -9.76 -6.35 13.08
C PHE A 149 -10.98 -7.26 12.91
N PRO A 150 -12.03 -6.78 12.24
CA PRO A 150 -13.19 -7.62 11.90
C PRO A 150 -12.95 -8.55 10.71
N PHE A 151 -11.75 -8.49 10.12
CA PHE A 151 -11.35 -9.29 8.97
C PHE A 151 -10.10 -10.11 9.27
N THR A 152 -9.81 -11.08 8.41
CA THR A 152 -8.60 -11.88 8.47
C THR A 152 -7.50 -11.19 7.67
N CYS A 153 -6.30 -11.09 8.23
CA CYS A 153 -5.13 -10.62 7.48
C CYS A 153 -4.55 -11.76 6.66
N GLY A 154 -4.37 -11.53 5.37
CA GLY A 154 -3.68 -12.45 4.47
C GLY A 154 -2.28 -11.94 4.18
N TYR A 155 -1.31 -12.85 4.11
CA TYR A 155 0.07 -12.50 3.83
C TYR A 155 0.54 -13.18 2.55
N MET A 156 1.17 -12.41 1.68
CA MET A 156 1.68 -12.88 0.40
C MET A 156 3.12 -12.43 0.23
N GLU A 157 3.88 -13.16 -0.58
CA GLU A 157 5.27 -12.79 -0.87
C GLU A 157 5.62 -12.98 -2.34
N LEU A 158 6.61 -12.22 -2.80
CA LEU A 158 7.18 -12.31 -4.13
C LEU A 158 8.70 -12.33 -4.03
N ILE A 159 9.33 -13.31 -4.69
CA ILE A 159 10.78 -13.33 -4.85
C ILE A 159 11.16 -12.37 -5.97
N LEU A 160 12.03 -11.42 -5.66
CA LEU A 160 12.52 -10.43 -6.62
C LEU A 160 13.77 -10.96 -7.32
N LEU A 161 13.68 -11.14 -8.62
CA LEU A 161 14.78 -11.65 -9.44
C LEU A 161 15.48 -10.55 -10.23
#